data_4dee4c05a95fc9311b8ab5efe3ceb6d5
#
_entry.id   4dee4c05a95fc9311b8ab5efe3ceb6d5
#
_cell.length_a   1.000
_cell.length_b   1.000
_cell.length_c   1.000
_cell.angle_alpha   90.00
_cell.angle_beta   90.00
_cell.angle_gamma   90.00
#
_symmetry.space_group_name_H-M   'P 1'
#
loop_
_entity.id
_entity.type
_entity.pdbx_description
1 polymer ?
#
loop_
_entity_poly.entity_id
_entity_poly.type
_entity_poly.pdbx_seq_one_letter_code
_entity_poly.pdbx_strand_id
1 'polypeptide(L)'
;ELKERISLPAPQGFVKDPDKWVIFPRLSNANHKMIEARNPVIGEDFSTYRFNLVHREEKETIQGIITHGISYEFVMEALNGYKGARIIKISTPNPTPEKLMLQFMDGLKEVMAVEELDPVLEQELTLLCGRHHLDVNIRGKLTGDVQCAGENSVESVQKVLEAYLGAPYIDYLESLSAGAVPDMCSGEAAGAVPGMCSGAAVPVSLEDSHPTPSLPVRPPVLCAGCPHRSSFYAVKRAMEKLNQELPDGQEPVEGVYCGDIGCYTLGNAKPLDMVDTCLCMGAGITMAQGMQRVEPHKRYFSFVGDSTFFASGLTGIVNAVYNEANLTLCILDNSTTAMTGHQPHPGTGRTMMGQVVEKVDITKVLEGIGVKHIRTVDALDLEQCVETVLEFSALEGVKAVIFKAPCIAIVKTTKKCRIVEDRCVDCRTCINEIGCPALVLDQDTVRIDPGLCTGCGLCGQICTVDAIEPVE
;
A
#
# COMPACT_ATOMS: atom_id res chain seq x y z
N GLU A 1 -23.36 4.97 -15.52
CA GLU A 1 -24.22 3.87 -16.00
C GLU A 1 -23.32 2.70 -16.40
N LEU A 2 -23.51 1.52 -15.77
CA LEU A 2 -22.86 0.29 -16.20
C LEU A 2 -23.44 -0.10 -17.56
N LYS A 3 -22.59 -0.16 -18.57
CA LYS A 3 -22.99 -0.67 -19.90
C LYS A 3 -23.44 -2.13 -19.78
N GLU A 4 -24.38 -2.53 -20.65
CA GLU A 4 -24.83 -3.92 -20.75
C GLU A 4 -23.64 -4.89 -20.77
N ARG A 5 -23.76 -5.98 -20.00
CA ARG A 5 -22.75 -7.04 -20.00
C ARG A 5 -22.63 -7.61 -21.41
N ILE A 6 -21.43 -7.51 -21.96
CA ILE A 6 -21.10 -8.22 -23.19
C ILE A 6 -21.25 -9.71 -22.89
N SER A 7 -22.08 -10.40 -23.68
CA SER A 7 -22.17 -11.85 -23.61
C SER A 7 -20.84 -12.46 -23.99
N LEU A 8 -20.13 -12.99 -22.99
CA LEU A 8 -18.88 -13.72 -23.23
C LEU A 8 -19.22 -15.10 -23.83
N PRO A 9 -18.41 -15.61 -24.78
CA PRO A 9 -18.58 -16.96 -25.28
C PRO A 9 -18.45 -17.97 -24.13
N ALA A 10 -19.17 -19.07 -24.21
CA ALA A 10 -19.09 -20.13 -23.22
C ALA A 10 -17.64 -20.64 -23.06
N PRO A 11 -17.19 -20.91 -21.83
CA PRO A 11 -15.84 -21.47 -21.62
C PRO A 11 -15.67 -22.79 -22.36
N GLN A 12 -14.61 -22.91 -23.15
CA GLN A 12 -14.32 -24.12 -23.92
C GLN A 12 -13.68 -25.24 -23.08
N GLY A 13 -13.36 -24.96 -21.80
CA GLY A 13 -12.62 -25.87 -20.95
C GLY A 13 -11.12 -25.92 -21.28
N PHE A 14 -10.41 -26.85 -20.63
CA PHE A 14 -8.98 -27.04 -20.89
C PHE A 14 -8.76 -27.93 -22.12
N VAL A 15 -8.16 -27.35 -23.15
CA VAL A 15 -7.72 -28.07 -24.35
C VAL A 15 -6.25 -28.45 -24.17
N LYS A 16 -5.95 -29.76 -24.22
CA LYS A 16 -4.58 -30.27 -24.16
C LYS A 16 -3.83 -29.84 -25.40
N ASP A 17 -2.79 -29.07 -25.21
CA ASP A 17 -1.88 -28.63 -26.26
C ASP A 17 -0.46 -28.52 -25.68
N PRO A 18 0.36 -29.59 -25.79
CA PRO A 18 1.71 -29.57 -25.25
C PRO A 18 2.60 -28.51 -25.88
N ASP A 19 2.37 -28.14 -27.14
CA ASP A 19 3.14 -27.11 -27.84
C ASP A 19 2.75 -25.68 -27.36
N LYS A 20 1.66 -25.55 -26.61
CA LYS A 20 1.22 -24.29 -26.00
C LYS A 20 1.52 -24.23 -24.49
N TRP A 21 1.29 -25.31 -23.77
CA TRP A 21 1.26 -25.30 -22.30
C TRP A 21 2.54 -25.84 -21.63
N VAL A 22 3.34 -26.64 -22.33
CA VAL A 22 4.56 -27.23 -21.75
C VAL A 22 5.78 -26.37 -22.10
N ILE A 23 6.24 -25.58 -21.11
CA ILE A 23 7.36 -24.65 -21.27
C ILE A 23 8.68 -25.43 -21.26
N PHE A 24 9.12 -25.86 -22.46
CA PHE A 24 10.43 -26.44 -22.71
C PHE A 24 11.30 -25.45 -23.49
N PRO A 25 12.65 -25.58 -23.49
CA PRO A 25 13.53 -24.66 -24.20
C PRO A 25 13.15 -24.45 -25.67
N ARG A 26 12.72 -25.50 -26.37
CA ARG A 26 12.25 -25.44 -27.77
C ARG A 26 11.02 -24.53 -27.89
N LEU A 27 10.03 -24.68 -27.00
CA LEU A 27 8.80 -23.89 -27.00
C LEU A 27 9.09 -22.45 -26.59
N SER A 28 9.91 -22.26 -25.56
CA SER A 28 10.32 -20.92 -25.09
C SER A 28 10.98 -20.12 -26.22
N ASN A 29 11.90 -20.74 -26.99
CA ASN A 29 12.55 -20.10 -28.13
C ASN A 29 11.55 -19.79 -29.26
N ALA A 30 10.64 -20.72 -29.57
CA ALA A 30 9.60 -20.47 -30.58
C ALA A 30 8.65 -19.35 -30.18
N ASN A 31 8.20 -19.34 -28.92
CA ASN A 31 7.33 -18.30 -28.36
C ASN A 31 8.04 -16.95 -28.33
N HIS A 32 9.32 -16.90 -27.97
CA HIS A 32 10.09 -15.65 -28.00
C HIS A 32 10.14 -15.05 -29.40
N LYS A 33 10.46 -15.88 -30.41
CA LYS A 33 10.43 -15.42 -31.82
C LYS A 33 9.05 -14.88 -32.25
N MET A 34 7.98 -15.55 -31.78
CA MET A 34 6.63 -15.10 -32.07
C MET A 34 6.31 -13.76 -31.36
N ILE A 35 6.75 -13.58 -30.11
CA ILE A 35 6.59 -12.33 -29.37
C ILE A 35 7.32 -11.20 -30.08
N GLU A 36 8.58 -11.39 -30.44
CA GLU A 36 9.39 -10.41 -31.17
C GLU A 36 8.77 -10.01 -32.53
N ALA A 37 8.18 -10.98 -33.23
CA ALA A 37 7.49 -10.68 -34.49
C ALA A 37 6.14 -9.95 -34.29
N ARG A 38 5.45 -10.22 -33.18
CA ARG A 38 4.12 -9.68 -32.87
C ARG A 38 4.19 -8.26 -32.28
N ASN A 39 5.18 -7.98 -31.43
CA ASN A 39 5.24 -6.71 -30.70
C ASN A 39 5.25 -5.47 -31.61
N PRO A 40 5.98 -5.43 -32.74
CA PRO A 40 5.90 -4.31 -33.68
C PRO A 40 4.50 -4.10 -34.27
N VAL A 41 3.77 -5.19 -34.56
CA VAL A 41 2.40 -5.13 -35.11
C VAL A 41 1.44 -4.55 -34.05
N ILE A 42 1.55 -5.00 -32.79
CA ILE A 42 0.75 -4.45 -31.69
C ILE A 42 1.09 -2.97 -31.47
N GLY A 43 2.36 -2.57 -31.53
CA GLY A 43 2.77 -1.17 -31.41
C GLY A 43 2.18 -0.29 -32.52
N GLU A 44 2.05 -0.82 -33.76
CA GLU A 44 1.36 -0.12 -34.84
C GLU A 44 -0.15 -0.01 -34.57
N ASP A 45 -0.81 -1.08 -34.11
CA ASP A 45 -2.22 -1.04 -33.71
C ASP A 45 -2.44 -0.02 -32.57
N PHE A 46 -1.53 0.05 -31.60
CA PHE A 46 -1.59 1.03 -30.52
C PHE A 46 -1.44 2.47 -31.01
N SER A 47 -0.81 2.69 -32.15
CA SER A 47 -0.71 4.01 -32.74
C SER A 47 -2.06 4.57 -33.24
N THR A 48 -3.06 3.71 -33.39
CA THR A 48 -4.45 4.09 -33.74
C THR A 48 -5.45 3.79 -32.64
N TYR A 49 -4.96 3.38 -31.47
CA TYR A 49 -5.81 3.01 -30.35
C TYR A 49 -6.51 4.22 -29.74
N ARG A 50 -7.83 4.18 -29.67
CA ARG A 50 -8.71 5.31 -29.31
C ARG A 50 -8.43 5.97 -27.95
N PHE A 51 -7.72 5.30 -27.04
CA PHE A 51 -7.37 5.84 -25.73
C PHE A 51 -5.94 6.40 -25.67
N ASN A 52 -5.16 6.26 -26.73
CA ASN A 52 -3.95 7.03 -26.96
C ASN A 52 -4.38 8.32 -27.65
N LEU A 53 -4.43 9.42 -26.92
CA LEU A 53 -5.09 10.64 -27.36
C LEU A 53 -4.09 11.76 -27.56
N VAL A 54 -4.04 12.35 -28.77
CA VAL A 54 -3.47 13.67 -28.97
C VAL A 54 -4.58 14.68 -28.66
N HIS A 55 -4.50 15.33 -27.49
CA HIS A 55 -5.55 16.22 -27.01
C HIS A 55 -5.60 17.56 -27.69
N ARG A 56 -4.45 18.04 -28.19
CA ARG A 56 -4.36 19.35 -28.85
C ARG A 56 -3.34 19.29 -29.97
N GLU A 57 -3.81 19.49 -31.17
CA GLU A 57 -2.99 19.67 -32.34
C GLU A 57 -2.78 21.18 -32.62
N GLU A 58 -2.17 21.90 -31.68
CA GLU A 58 -1.78 23.27 -31.99
C GLU A 58 -0.53 23.24 -32.89
N LYS A 59 -0.70 23.54 -34.16
CA LYS A 59 0.34 23.43 -35.18
C LYS A 59 1.46 24.46 -35.02
N GLU A 60 1.25 25.50 -34.22
CA GLU A 60 2.23 26.59 -34.07
C GLU A 60 3.09 26.44 -32.77
N THR A 61 2.79 25.49 -31.90
CA THR A 61 3.60 25.28 -30.71
C THR A 61 4.82 24.41 -30.97
N ILE A 62 5.94 24.76 -30.34
CA ILE A 62 7.19 24.00 -30.36
C ILE A 62 7.38 23.16 -29.11
N GLN A 63 6.46 23.26 -28.13
CA GLN A 63 6.50 22.54 -26.84
C GLN A 63 5.42 21.47 -26.78
N GLY A 64 5.80 20.28 -26.32
CA GLY A 64 4.90 19.15 -26.13
C GLY A 64 4.91 18.62 -24.70
N ILE A 65 3.82 17.98 -24.29
CA ILE A 65 3.70 17.27 -23.01
C ILE A 65 3.23 15.87 -23.31
N ILE A 66 3.97 14.87 -22.85
CA ILE A 66 3.57 13.46 -22.88
C ILE A 66 3.31 12.96 -21.48
N THR A 67 2.25 12.20 -21.30
CA THR A 67 1.87 11.71 -19.98
C THR A 67 1.03 10.43 -20.06
N HIS A 68 0.86 9.73 -18.92
CA HIS A 68 0.02 8.55 -18.79
C HIS A 68 -0.60 8.44 -17.40
N GLY A 69 -1.50 7.46 -17.23
CA GLY A 69 -2.10 7.15 -15.93
C GLY A 69 -2.79 8.36 -15.29
N ILE A 70 -2.62 8.48 -13.96
CA ILE A 70 -3.21 9.58 -13.18
C ILE A 70 -2.50 10.92 -13.43
N SER A 71 -1.22 10.89 -13.79
CA SER A 71 -0.46 12.11 -14.12
C SER A 71 -1.10 12.90 -15.25
N TYR A 72 -1.84 12.22 -16.16
CA TYR A 72 -2.61 12.88 -17.21
C TYR A 72 -3.68 13.81 -16.63
N GLU A 73 -4.43 13.36 -15.61
CA GLU A 73 -5.48 14.18 -14.99
C GLU A 73 -4.85 15.39 -14.27
N PHE A 74 -3.72 15.22 -13.61
CA PHE A 74 -3.00 16.31 -12.95
C PHE A 74 -2.46 17.33 -13.99
N VAL A 75 -1.94 16.86 -15.13
CA VAL A 75 -1.51 17.76 -16.21
C VAL A 75 -2.68 18.56 -16.77
N MET A 76 -3.83 17.90 -17.00
CA MET A 76 -5.00 18.58 -17.56
C MET A 76 -5.59 19.59 -16.57
N GLU A 77 -5.62 19.29 -15.30
CA GLU A 77 -6.08 20.18 -14.24
C GLU A 77 -5.12 21.37 -14.05
N ALA A 78 -3.81 21.12 -13.96
CA ALA A 78 -2.80 22.15 -13.84
C ALA A 78 -2.83 23.13 -15.05
N LEU A 79 -2.96 22.62 -16.27
CA LEU A 79 -3.06 23.45 -17.46
C LEU A 79 -4.31 24.33 -17.48
N ASN A 80 -5.38 23.91 -16.82
CA ASN A 80 -6.63 24.66 -16.66
C ASN A 80 -7.10 25.40 -17.92
N GLY A 81 -7.03 24.71 -19.08
CA GLY A 81 -7.45 25.29 -20.36
C GLY A 81 -6.36 25.98 -21.17
N TYR A 82 -5.13 26.16 -20.65
CA TYR A 82 -4.00 26.71 -21.41
C TYR A 82 -3.75 25.98 -22.72
N LYS A 83 -3.57 26.72 -23.82
CA LYS A 83 -3.48 26.16 -25.19
C LYS A 83 -2.09 26.22 -25.82
N GLY A 84 -1.07 26.64 -25.10
CA GLY A 84 0.27 26.86 -25.64
C GLY A 84 1.14 25.60 -25.79
N ALA A 85 0.64 24.40 -25.48
CA ALA A 85 1.37 23.16 -25.60
C ALA A 85 0.56 22.07 -26.30
N ARG A 86 1.24 21.22 -27.09
CA ARG A 86 0.66 19.99 -27.65
C ARG A 86 0.70 18.91 -26.58
N ILE A 87 -0.39 18.17 -26.37
CA ILE A 87 -0.52 17.19 -25.29
C ILE A 87 -0.87 15.83 -25.88
N ILE A 88 -0.15 14.80 -25.44
CA ILE A 88 -0.48 13.40 -25.75
C ILE A 88 -0.62 12.57 -24.47
N LYS A 89 -1.69 11.79 -24.41
CA LYS A 89 -1.90 10.74 -23.41
C LYS A 89 -1.57 9.39 -24.03
N ILE A 90 -0.69 8.64 -23.42
CA ILE A 90 -0.37 7.26 -23.79
C ILE A 90 -1.00 6.31 -22.75
N SER A 91 -1.96 5.50 -23.16
CA SER A 91 -2.61 4.48 -22.34
C SER A 91 -2.00 3.09 -22.50
N THR A 92 -1.20 2.89 -23.55
CA THR A 92 -0.55 1.63 -23.90
C THR A 92 0.96 1.86 -24.14
N PRO A 93 1.76 1.98 -23.07
CA PRO A 93 3.19 2.31 -23.20
C PRO A 93 4.05 1.16 -23.76
N ASN A 94 3.57 -0.10 -23.69
CA ASN A 94 4.33 -1.26 -24.13
C ASN A 94 3.41 -2.29 -24.83
N PRO A 95 3.71 -2.72 -26.07
CA PRO A 95 4.73 -2.17 -26.95
C PRO A 95 4.48 -0.70 -27.30
N THR A 96 5.57 0.04 -27.48
CA THR A 96 5.50 1.48 -27.73
C THR A 96 4.74 1.82 -29.02
N PRO A 97 3.77 2.76 -28.99
CA PRO A 97 3.07 3.25 -30.19
C PRO A 97 3.98 4.24 -30.96
N GLU A 98 5.08 3.72 -31.52
CA GLU A 98 6.16 4.50 -32.13
C GLU A 98 5.67 5.50 -33.18
N LYS A 99 4.79 5.05 -34.08
CA LYS A 99 4.27 5.91 -35.15
C LYS A 99 3.49 7.12 -34.61
N LEU A 100 2.67 6.90 -33.57
CA LEU A 100 1.91 7.98 -32.93
C LEU A 100 2.85 8.95 -32.19
N MET A 101 3.86 8.45 -31.52
CA MET A 101 4.82 9.28 -30.78
C MET A 101 5.69 10.11 -31.76
N LEU A 102 6.10 9.53 -32.88
CA LEU A 102 6.81 10.27 -33.95
C LEU A 102 5.93 11.38 -34.55
N GLN A 103 4.65 11.09 -34.82
CA GLN A 103 3.69 12.09 -35.30
C GLN A 103 3.48 13.21 -34.29
N PHE A 104 3.42 12.85 -33.00
CA PHE A 104 3.31 13.83 -31.93
C PHE A 104 4.52 14.77 -31.85
N MET A 105 5.72 14.24 -32.04
CA MET A 105 6.97 15.02 -32.00
C MET A 105 7.22 15.88 -33.22
N ASP A 106 6.50 15.66 -34.32
CA ASP A 106 6.72 16.40 -35.55
C ASP A 106 6.54 17.91 -35.36
N GLY A 107 7.58 18.68 -35.69
CA GLY A 107 7.64 20.13 -35.51
C GLY A 107 7.87 20.61 -34.06
N LEU A 108 7.92 19.73 -33.06
CA LEU A 108 8.29 20.11 -31.71
C LEU A 108 9.80 20.29 -31.56
N LYS A 109 10.21 21.16 -30.62
CA LYS A 109 11.61 21.37 -30.21
C LYS A 109 11.89 20.79 -28.82
N GLU A 110 10.87 20.73 -28.00
CA GLU A 110 10.94 20.23 -26.64
C GLU A 110 9.72 19.39 -26.30
N VAL A 111 9.92 18.33 -25.50
CA VAL A 111 8.84 17.52 -24.93
C VAL A 111 9.12 17.28 -23.45
N MET A 112 8.14 17.60 -22.60
CA MET A 112 8.14 17.28 -21.17
C MET A 112 7.37 15.98 -20.94
N ALA A 113 8.04 14.97 -20.38
CA ALA A 113 7.41 13.72 -19.92
C ALA A 113 7.00 13.87 -18.45
N VAL A 114 5.69 13.87 -18.21
CA VAL A 114 5.12 13.92 -16.86
C VAL A 114 4.55 12.55 -16.52
N GLU A 115 5.28 11.80 -15.69
CA GLU A 115 4.94 10.41 -15.32
C GLU A 115 5.37 10.09 -13.89
N GLU A 116 4.77 9.07 -13.28
CA GLU A 116 5.11 8.60 -11.95
C GLU A 116 6.04 7.38 -12.01
N LEU A 117 6.79 7.14 -10.92
CA LEU A 117 7.73 6.05 -10.77
C LEU A 117 8.83 6.05 -11.85
N ASP A 118 8.90 5.01 -12.67
CA ASP A 118 9.94 4.86 -13.68
C ASP A 118 9.73 5.76 -14.90
N PRO A 119 10.81 6.30 -15.50
CA PRO A 119 10.74 7.20 -16.65
C PRO A 119 10.52 6.43 -17.97
N VAL A 120 9.39 5.75 -18.11
CA VAL A 120 9.09 4.86 -19.25
C VAL A 120 8.92 5.65 -20.54
N LEU A 121 8.07 6.67 -20.53
CA LEU A 121 7.80 7.48 -21.73
C LEU A 121 9.00 8.35 -22.11
N GLU A 122 9.69 8.92 -21.12
CA GLU A 122 10.90 9.72 -21.36
C GLU A 122 12.02 8.90 -22.01
N GLN A 123 12.24 7.66 -21.53
CA GLN A 123 13.21 6.74 -22.12
C GLN A 123 12.83 6.36 -23.55
N GLU A 124 11.58 6.03 -23.81
CA GLU A 124 11.09 5.69 -25.15
C GLU A 124 11.22 6.87 -26.13
N LEU A 125 10.84 8.08 -25.70
CA LEU A 125 11.04 9.27 -26.54
C LEU A 125 12.52 9.53 -26.83
N THR A 126 13.38 9.40 -25.83
CA THR A 126 14.83 9.56 -25.99
C THR A 126 15.39 8.54 -27.00
N LEU A 127 14.94 7.28 -26.88
CA LEU A 127 15.32 6.21 -27.80
C LEU A 127 14.85 6.51 -29.23
N LEU A 128 13.60 6.97 -29.41
CA LEU A 128 13.04 7.33 -30.69
C LEU A 128 13.80 8.53 -31.32
N CYS A 129 14.10 9.56 -30.52
CA CYS A 129 14.91 10.68 -30.99
C CYS A 129 16.29 10.22 -31.49
N GLY A 130 16.95 9.33 -30.77
CA GLY A 130 18.23 8.76 -31.19
C GLY A 130 18.13 7.94 -32.49
N ARG A 131 17.13 7.05 -32.57
CA ARG A 131 16.92 6.15 -33.74
C ARG A 131 16.56 6.90 -35.02
N HIS A 132 15.75 7.94 -34.90
CA HIS A 132 15.25 8.72 -36.03
C HIS A 132 15.99 10.03 -36.24
N HIS A 133 17.07 10.29 -35.50
CA HIS A 133 17.89 11.52 -35.60
C HIS A 133 17.06 12.81 -35.48
N LEU A 134 16.11 12.81 -34.53
CA LEU A 134 15.24 13.98 -34.29
C LEU A 134 15.95 14.98 -33.38
N ASP A 135 15.87 16.25 -33.74
CA ASP A 135 16.38 17.38 -32.95
C ASP A 135 15.28 17.88 -31.98
N VAL A 136 14.89 17.02 -31.02
CA VAL A 136 13.87 17.32 -30.00
C VAL A 136 14.49 17.09 -28.62
N ASN A 137 14.45 18.11 -27.79
CA ASN A 137 14.93 18.01 -26.40
C ASN A 137 13.88 17.32 -25.52
N ILE A 138 14.23 16.16 -24.97
CA ILE A 138 13.34 15.41 -24.07
C ILE A 138 13.70 15.75 -22.64
N ARG A 139 12.68 16.16 -21.86
CA ARG A 139 12.80 16.54 -20.45
C ARG A 139 11.83 15.72 -19.61
N GLY A 140 12.20 15.49 -18.35
CA GLY A 140 11.37 14.73 -17.41
C GLY A 140 12.14 14.37 -16.13
N LYS A 141 12.07 13.14 -15.71
CA LYS A 141 12.76 12.62 -14.52
C LYS A 141 14.26 12.49 -14.71
N LEU A 142 14.71 12.04 -15.88
CA LEU A 142 16.13 11.85 -16.20
C LEU A 142 16.90 13.17 -16.29
N THR A 143 16.20 14.24 -16.59
CA THR A 143 16.76 15.60 -16.61
C THR A 143 16.58 16.34 -15.28
N GLY A 144 15.86 15.74 -14.34
CA GLY A 144 15.59 16.32 -13.02
C GLY A 144 14.46 17.36 -13.00
N ASP A 145 13.72 17.52 -14.09
CA ASP A 145 12.58 18.45 -14.17
C ASP A 145 11.35 17.94 -13.44
N VAL A 146 11.13 16.61 -13.41
CA VAL A 146 10.04 15.95 -12.70
C VAL A 146 10.63 15.14 -11.55
N GLN A 147 9.95 15.13 -10.41
CA GLN A 147 10.40 14.38 -9.22
C GLN A 147 10.52 12.89 -9.50
N CYS A 148 11.63 12.26 -9.04
CA CYS A 148 11.88 10.84 -9.27
C CYS A 148 11.16 9.93 -8.28
N ALA A 149 10.72 10.43 -7.13
CA ALA A 149 10.11 9.65 -6.07
C ALA A 149 8.83 10.32 -5.55
N GLY A 150 7.91 9.50 -5.06
CA GLY A 150 6.60 9.94 -4.56
C GLY A 150 5.55 10.05 -5.65
N GLU A 151 4.34 10.43 -5.24
CA GLU A 151 3.19 10.65 -6.12
C GLU A 151 3.22 12.07 -6.68
N ASN A 152 2.72 12.25 -7.89
CA ASN A 152 2.44 13.57 -8.43
C ASN A 152 1.18 14.17 -7.75
N SER A 153 1.08 15.49 -7.78
CA SER A 153 -0.13 16.23 -7.43
C SER A 153 -0.33 17.35 -8.44
N VAL A 154 -1.50 17.97 -8.41
CA VAL A 154 -1.75 19.15 -9.28
C VAL A 154 -0.71 20.22 -9.02
N GLU A 155 -0.39 20.51 -7.75
CA GLU A 155 0.58 21.53 -7.37
C GLU A 155 2.01 21.20 -7.80
N SER A 156 2.42 19.92 -7.67
CA SER A 156 3.76 19.50 -8.11
C SER A 156 3.89 19.58 -9.63
N VAL A 157 2.86 19.14 -10.36
CA VAL A 157 2.81 19.22 -11.83
C VAL A 157 2.72 20.67 -12.29
N GLN A 158 1.94 21.53 -11.64
CA GLN A 158 1.86 22.95 -11.98
C GLN A 158 3.23 23.63 -11.93
N LYS A 159 4.02 23.37 -10.88
CA LYS A 159 5.41 23.90 -10.77
C LYS A 159 6.31 23.45 -11.91
N VAL A 160 6.19 22.17 -12.32
CA VAL A 160 6.91 21.64 -13.48
C VAL A 160 6.50 22.38 -14.74
N LEU A 161 5.20 22.61 -14.95
CA LEU A 161 4.67 23.30 -16.12
C LEU A 161 5.02 24.80 -16.13
N GLU A 162 5.03 25.48 -14.98
CA GLU A 162 5.50 26.87 -14.86
C GLU A 162 6.97 27.02 -15.28
N ALA A 163 7.82 26.08 -14.82
CA ALA A 163 9.23 26.06 -15.20
C ALA A 163 9.45 25.71 -16.70
N TYR A 164 8.61 24.83 -17.24
CA TYR A 164 8.72 24.33 -18.61
C TYR A 164 8.13 25.29 -19.65
N LEU A 165 6.92 25.77 -19.42
CA LEU A 165 6.18 26.62 -20.37
C LEU A 165 6.53 28.13 -20.23
N GLY A 166 7.05 28.51 -19.06
CA GLY A 166 7.55 29.85 -18.79
C GLY A 166 6.48 30.92 -18.72
N ALA A 167 6.89 32.17 -18.99
CA ALA A 167 6.05 33.35 -18.83
C ALA A 167 4.66 33.27 -19.50
N PRO A 168 4.49 32.78 -20.74
CA PRO A 168 3.16 32.70 -21.35
C PRO A 168 2.13 31.88 -20.55
N TYR A 169 2.57 30.82 -19.85
CA TYR A 169 1.70 30.02 -18.99
C TYR A 169 1.45 30.70 -17.64
N ILE A 170 2.47 31.32 -17.06
CA ILE A 170 2.36 32.07 -15.80
C ILE A 170 1.39 33.24 -15.98
N ASP A 171 1.57 34.04 -17.03
CA ASP A 171 0.67 35.16 -17.33
C ASP A 171 -0.78 34.69 -17.54
N TYR A 172 -0.96 33.51 -18.16
CA TYR A 172 -2.28 32.91 -18.30
C TYR A 172 -2.92 32.57 -16.94
N LEU A 173 -2.19 31.94 -16.03
CA LEU A 173 -2.68 31.61 -14.70
C LEU A 173 -3.02 32.87 -13.89
N GLU A 174 -2.19 33.91 -13.98
CA GLU A 174 -2.46 35.21 -13.34
C GLU A 174 -3.73 35.87 -13.89
N SER A 175 -3.97 35.76 -15.20
CA SER A 175 -5.19 36.29 -15.84
C SER A 175 -6.46 35.59 -15.33
N LEU A 176 -6.40 34.28 -15.07
CA LEU A 176 -7.51 33.53 -14.48
C LEU A 176 -7.80 33.98 -13.04
N SER A 177 -6.74 34.23 -12.26
CA SER A 177 -6.85 34.71 -10.88
C SER A 177 -7.40 36.14 -10.79
N ALA A 178 -7.16 36.97 -11.80
CA ALA A 178 -7.67 38.35 -11.89
C ALA A 178 -9.13 38.45 -12.34
N GLY A 179 -9.86 37.34 -12.54
CA GLY A 179 -11.29 37.33 -12.90
C GLY A 179 -11.58 37.57 -14.38
N ALA A 180 -10.57 37.56 -15.27
CA ALA A 180 -10.77 37.55 -16.71
C ALA A 180 -11.13 36.14 -17.17
N VAL A 181 -12.42 35.80 -17.23
CA VAL A 181 -12.90 34.54 -17.81
C VAL A 181 -12.72 34.61 -19.32
N PRO A 182 -11.86 33.83 -19.97
CA PRO A 182 -11.85 33.74 -21.40
C PRO A 182 -13.18 33.12 -21.88
N ASP A 183 -13.79 33.70 -22.90
CA ASP A 183 -15.03 33.22 -23.52
C ASP A 183 -14.76 31.85 -24.20
N MET A 184 -15.01 30.76 -23.46
CA MET A 184 -14.70 29.38 -23.84
C MET A 184 -15.90 28.62 -24.46
N CYS A 185 -16.97 29.31 -24.87
CA CYS A 185 -18.20 28.71 -25.39
C CYS A 185 -18.41 28.85 -26.90
N SER A 186 -17.36 28.96 -27.70
CA SER A 186 -17.51 28.96 -29.17
C SER A 186 -16.51 28.03 -29.85
N GLY A 187 -16.74 26.73 -29.75
CA GLY A 187 -16.02 25.71 -30.51
C GLY A 187 -16.76 24.39 -30.45
N GLU A 188 -17.38 24.00 -31.55
CA GLU A 188 -18.02 22.70 -31.74
C GLU A 188 -17.02 21.56 -31.48
N ALA A 189 -17.16 20.89 -30.34
CA ALA A 189 -16.39 19.68 -30.02
C ALA A 189 -17.01 18.48 -30.73
N ALA A 190 -16.45 18.10 -31.85
CA ALA A 190 -16.72 16.81 -32.49
C ALA A 190 -16.09 15.71 -31.60
N GLY A 191 -16.92 14.95 -30.87
CA GLY A 191 -16.50 13.73 -30.20
C GLY A 191 -16.72 13.66 -28.67
N ALA A 192 -17.53 14.50 -28.08
CA ALA A 192 -17.89 14.38 -26.67
C ALA A 192 -18.79 13.18 -26.42
N VAL A 193 -18.39 12.29 -25.50
CA VAL A 193 -19.24 11.25 -24.94
C VAL A 193 -20.32 11.95 -24.11
N PRO A 194 -21.63 11.75 -24.37
CA PRO A 194 -22.70 12.40 -23.59
C PRO A 194 -22.70 11.83 -22.17
N GLY A 195 -22.47 12.68 -21.17
CA GLY A 195 -22.70 12.32 -19.78
C GLY A 195 -21.66 12.73 -18.74
N MET A 196 -20.56 13.37 -19.11
CA MET A 196 -19.57 13.83 -18.15
C MET A 196 -19.23 15.30 -18.36
N CYS A 197 -20.05 16.20 -17.92
CA CYS A 197 -19.73 17.58 -17.56
C CYS A 197 -21.02 18.35 -17.26
N SER A 198 -21.63 18.11 -16.09
CA SER A 198 -22.55 19.06 -15.49
C SER A 198 -22.15 19.30 -14.01
N GLY A 199 -20.91 19.70 -13.83
CA GLY A 199 -20.45 20.33 -12.62
C GLY A 199 -19.96 21.69 -13.05
N ALA A 200 -20.78 22.75 -12.89
CA ALA A 200 -20.29 24.09 -12.99
C ALA A 200 -19.15 24.24 -11.98
N ALA A 201 -17.94 24.48 -12.46
CA ALA A 201 -16.84 24.90 -11.60
C ALA A 201 -17.29 26.16 -10.89
N VAL A 202 -17.56 26.06 -9.60
CA VAL A 202 -17.77 27.24 -8.75
C VAL A 202 -16.42 27.95 -8.74
N PRO A 203 -16.35 29.23 -9.17
CA PRO A 203 -15.10 29.96 -9.06
C PRO A 203 -14.78 30.08 -7.56
N VAL A 204 -13.76 29.37 -7.12
CA VAL A 204 -13.18 29.61 -5.79
C VAL A 204 -12.48 30.95 -5.90
N SER A 205 -13.08 31.98 -5.29
CA SER A 205 -12.46 33.29 -5.16
C SER A 205 -11.20 33.14 -4.30
N LEU A 206 -10.03 33.37 -4.89
CA LEU A 206 -8.72 33.37 -4.20
C LEU A 206 -8.52 34.59 -3.26
N GLU A 207 -9.61 35.23 -2.78
CA GLU A 207 -9.49 36.35 -1.85
C GLU A 207 -9.33 35.95 -0.39
N ASP A 208 -9.33 34.64 -0.04
CA ASP A 208 -8.95 34.19 1.29
C ASP A 208 -7.58 33.51 1.25
N SER A 209 -6.53 34.30 1.01
CA SER A 209 -5.15 33.87 1.29
C SER A 209 -4.88 33.87 2.81
N HIS A 210 -5.71 33.17 3.56
CA HIS A 210 -5.27 32.70 4.87
C HIS A 210 -4.21 31.61 4.57
N PRO A 211 -2.99 31.74 5.11
CA PRO A 211 -2.00 30.70 4.98
C PRO A 211 -2.67 29.41 5.45
N THR A 212 -2.85 28.46 4.54
CA THR A 212 -3.41 27.16 4.86
C THR A 212 -2.60 26.65 6.04
N PRO A 213 -3.19 26.44 7.23
CA PRO A 213 -2.40 25.98 8.37
C PRO A 213 -1.75 24.68 7.97
N SER A 214 -0.43 24.59 8.14
CA SER A 214 0.32 23.37 7.94
C SER A 214 -0.34 22.28 8.78
N LEU A 215 -1.08 21.39 8.13
CA LEU A 215 -1.71 20.28 8.83
C LEU A 215 -0.61 19.33 9.32
N PRO A 216 -0.67 18.86 10.56
CA PRO A 216 0.30 17.88 11.06
C PRO A 216 0.20 16.59 10.26
N VAL A 217 1.35 16.03 9.91
CA VAL A 217 1.44 14.70 9.30
C VAL A 217 0.82 13.69 10.27
N ARG A 218 -0.15 12.93 9.78
CA ARG A 218 -0.81 11.85 10.54
C ARG A 218 -0.41 10.51 9.93
N PRO A 219 0.66 9.88 10.41
CA PRO A 219 1.06 8.56 9.91
C PRO A 219 -0.05 7.54 10.19
N PRO A 220 -0.20 6.51 9.34
CA PRO A 220 -1.15 5.44 9.59
C PRO A 220 -0.78 4.69 10.88
N VAL A 221 -1.79 4.31 11.67
CA VAL A 221 -1.63 3.55 12.91
C VAL A 221 -2.63 2.40 12.96
N LEU A 222 -2.40 1.42 13.82
CA LEU A 222 -3.35 0.35 14.08
C LEU A 222 -4.69 0.93 14.55
N CYS A 223 -5.79 0.37 14.07
CA CYS A 223 -7.15 0.81 14.44
C CYS A 223 -7.39 0.75 15.95
N ALA A 224 -8.34 1.52 16.45
CA ALA A 224 -8.83 1.36 17.81
C ALA A 224 -9.44 -0.04 17.97
N GLY A 225 -9.05 -0.77 19.02
CA GLY A 225 -9.49 -2.15 19.28
C GLY A 225 -8.89 -3.21 18.34
N CYS A 226 -7.88 -2.87 17.55
CA CYS A 226 -7.20 -3.84 16.71
C CYS A 226 -6.52 -4.94 17.55
N PRO A 227 -6.79 -6.24 17.31
CA PRO A 227 -6.19 -7.33 18.08
C PRO A 227 -4.67 -7.40 17.91
N HIS A 228 -4.13 -6.99 16.76
CA HIS A 228 -2.68 -6.96 16.55
C HIS A 228 -1.96 -6.07 17.57
N ARG A 229 -2.60 -5.01 18.05
CA ARG A 229 -2.06 -4.12 19.08
C ARG A 229 -1.75 -4.89 20.37
N SER A 230 -2.69 -5.70 20.82
CA SER A 230 -2.51 -6.55 22.01
C SER A 230 -1.44 -7.60 21.79
N SER A 231 -1.41 -8.24 20.63
CA SER A 231 -0.41 -9.26 20.28
C SER A 231 1.01 -8.70 20.33
N PHE A 232 1.25 -7.53 19.73
CA PHE A 232 2.56 -6.86 19.80
C PHE A 232 2.91 -6.46 21.23
N TYR A 233 1.96 -5.86 21.93
CA TYR A 233 2.18 -5.43 23.29
C TYR A 233 2.48 -6.63 24.22
N ALA A 234 1.81 -7.77 24.04
CA ALA A 234 2.09 -8.98 24.79
C ALA A 234 3.52 -9.49 24.60
N VAL A 235 4.03 -9.50 23.35
CA VAL A 235 5.43 -9.90 23.08
C VAL A 235 6.40 -8.90 23.71
N LYS A 236 6.12 -7.59 23.61
CA LYS A 236 6.91 -6.55 24.26
C LYS A 236 7.00 -6.76 25.78
N ARG A 237 5.84 -6.96 26.42
CA ARG A 237 5.76 -7.20 27.88
C ARG A 237 6.44 -8.50 28.32
N ALA A 238 6.35 -9.55 27.50
CA ALA A 238 7.05 -10.80 27.78
C ALA A 238 8.57 -10.61 27.76
N MET A 239 9.10 -9.88 26.79
CA MET A 239 10.54 -9.59 26.73
C MET A 239 10.99 -8.69 27.89
N GLU A 240 10.18 -7.71 28.29
CA GLU A 240 10.45 -6.87 29.45
C GLU A 240 10.48 -7.71 30.74
N LYS A 241 9.49 -8.59 30.96
CA LYS A 241 9.46 -9.51 32.10
C LYS A 241 10.64 -10.47 32.11
N LEU A 242 10.97 -11.06 30.95
CA LEU A 242 12.13 -11.93 30.82
C LEU A 242 13.41 -11.23 31.31
N ASN A 243 13.61 -9.99 30.90
CA ASN A 243 14.79 -9.21 31.28
C ASN A 243 14.76 -8.75 32.76
N GLN A 244 13.57 -8.54 33.34
CA GLN A 244 13.44 -8.22 34.78
C GLN A 244 13.73 -9.42 35.70
N GLU A 245 13.54 -10.63 35.20
CA GLU A 245 13.77 -11.88 35.93
C GLU A 245 15.17 -12.45 35.77
N LEU A 246 16.04 -11.78 34.97
CA LEU A 246 17.43 -12.20 34.82
C LEU A 246 18.20 -12.04 36.15
N PRO A 247 19.11 -12.97 36.48
CA PRO A 247 20.02 -12.82 37.59
C PRO A 247 20.88 -11.55 37.51
N ASP A 248 21.20 -10.98 38.68
CA ASP A 248 22.07 -9.80 38.73
C ASP A 248 23.38 -10.00 37.96
N GLY A 249 23.69 -9.05 37.09
CA GLY A 249 24.92 -9.04 36.30
C GLY A 249 24.83 -9.81 34.96
N GLN A 250 23.68 -10.37 34.61
CA GLN A 250 23.48 -10.87 33.24
C GLN A 250 23.07 -9.74 32.29
N GLU A 251 23.63 -9.77 31.08
CA GLU A 251 23.24 -8.84 30.01
C GLU A 251 21.78 -9.08 29.58
N PRO A 252 21.01 -8.02 29.32
CA PRO A 252 19.65 -8.16 28.82
C PRO A 252 19.58 -8.95 27.51
N VAL A 253 18.59 -9.82 27.40
CA VAL A 253 18.32 -10.57 26.18
C VAL A 253 17.63 -9.65 25.17
N GLU A 254 18.24 -9.43 24.03
CA GLU A 254 17.68 -8.63 22.95
C GLU A 254 16.65 -9.42 22.14
N GLY A 255 15.47 -8.83 21.94
CA GLY A 255 14.44 -9.35 21.02
C GLY A 255 14.63 -8.75 19.63
N VAL A 256 14.48 -9.56 18.60
CA VAL A 256 14.46 -9.11 17.19
C VAL A 256 13.09 -9.43 16.59
N TYR A 257 12.43 -8.40 16.09
CA TYR A 257 11.04 -8.43 15.66
C TYR A 257 10.95 -8.36 14.15
N CYS A 258 10.91 -9.54 13.51
CA CYS A 258 10.81 -9.64 12.06
C CYS A 258 9.37 -9.53 11.62
N GLY A 259 9.02 -8.40 11.03
CA GLY A 259 7.68 -8.10 10.55
C GLY A 259 7.42 -8.58 9.14
N ASP A 260 6.20 -8.36 8.70
CA ASP A 260 5.66 -8.77 7.42
C ASP A 260 4.72 -7.69 6.87
N ILE A 261 4.28 -7.78 5.62
CA ILE A 261 3.38 -6.82 4.98
C ILE A 261 1.92 -7.14 5.28
N GLY A 262 1.23 -6.21 5.91
CA GLY A 262 -0.18 -6.28 6.27
C GLY A 262 -0.53 -5.15 7.23
N CYS A 263 -1.76 -5.11 7.78
CA CYS A 263 -2.13 -4.14 8.82
C CYS A 263 -1.15 -4.16 10.01
N TYR A 264 -0.59 -5.30 10.29
CA TYR A 264 0.38 -5.50 11.39
C TYR A 264 1.77 -4.91 11.09
N THR A 265 2.09 -4.51 9.86
CA THR A 265 3.28 -3.67 9.60
C THR A 265 3.25 -2.40 10.46
N LEU A 266 2.03 -1.90 10.77
CA LEU A 266 1.82 -0.73 11.61
C LEU A 266 2.21 -0.94 13.09
N GLY A 267 2.61 -2.15 13.48
CA GLY A 267 3.24 -2.43 14.78
C GLY A 267 4.61 -1.77 14.94
N ASN A 268 5.21 -1.23 13.86
CA ASN A 268 6.43 -0.44 13.90
C ASN A 268 6.22 0.95 14.54
N ALA A 269 4.97 1.44 14.55
CA ALA A 269 4.68 2.76 15.08
C ALA A 269 4.81 2.78 16.61
N LYS A 270 5.39 3.86 17.12
CA LYS A 270 5.40 4.10 18.58
C LYS A 270 3.99 4.24 19.12
N PRO A 271 3.75 3.78 20.36
CA PRO A 271 4.72 3.29 21.35
C PRO A 271 5.04 1.80 21.26
N LEU A 272 4.45 1.06 20.34
CA LEU A 272 4.71 -0.38 20.22
C LEU A 272 6.15 -0.65 19.83
N ASP A 273 6.60 -0.13 18.69
CA ASP A 273 7.98 -0.26 18.20
C ASP A 273 8.43 -1.73 18.09
N MET A 274 7.56 -2.56 17.50
CA MET A 274 7.66 -4.03 17.51
C MET A 274 7.88 -4.64 16.11
N VAL A 275 8.50 -3.87 15.20
CA VAL A 275 8.85 -4.34 13.86
C VAL A 275 10.21 -3.75 13.46
N ASP A 276 11.26 -4.55 13.56
CA ASP A 276 12.62 -4.16 13.19
C ASP A 276 12.88 -4.33 11.69
N THR A 277 12.20 -5.28 11.05
CA THR A 277 12.37 -5.54 9.61
C THR A 277 11.02 -5.79 8.93
N CYS A 278 10.87 -5.28 7.71
CA CYS A 278 9.71 -5.52 6.87
C CYS A 278 10.13 -5.40 5.39
N LEU A 279 10.03 -6.49 4.62
CA LEU A 279 10.47 -6.50 3.22
C LEU A 279 9.34 -6.87 2.26
N CYS A 280 8.84 -8.11 2.32
CA CYS A 280 7.72 -8.57 1.51
C CYS A 280 6.93 -9.66 2.26
N MET A 281 5.73 -9.99 1.78
CA MET A 281 4.85 -10.98 2.43
C MET A 281 5.55 -12.32 2.63
N GLY A 282 5.66 -12.76 3.89
CA GLY A 282 6.31 -14.00 4.32
C GLY A 282 7.82 -13.91 4.59
N ALA A 283 8.48 -12.80 4.20
CA ALA A 283 9.94 -12.67 4.34
C ALA A 283 10.39 -12.61 5.80
N GLY A 284 9.58 -12.11 6.73
CA GLY A 284 9.94 -12.03 8.15
C GLY A 284 10.38 -13.36 8.75
N ILE A 285 9.76 -14.48 8.29
CA ILE A 285 10.10 -15.82 8.74
C ILE A 285 11.52 -16.22 8.29
N THR A 286 11.86 -15.98 7.04
CA THR A 286 13.16 -16.35 6.47
C THR A 286 14.27 -15.41 6.93
N MET A 287 13.97 -14.13 7.12
CA MET A 287 14.91 -13.15 7.70
C MET A 287 15.27 -13.51 9.14
N ALA A 288 14.28 -13.86 9.97
CA ALA A 288 14.51 -14.31 11.35
C ALA A 288 15.45 -15.52 11.39
N GLN A 289 15.28 -16.49 10.49
CA GLN A 289 16.16 -17.66 10.39
C GLN A 289 17.61 -17.28 10.06
N GLY A 290 17.79 -16.40 9.08
CA GLY A 290 19.11 -15.93 8.67
C GLY A 290 19.84 -15.18 9.79
N MET A 291 19.14 -14.26 10.44
CA MET A 291 19.69 -13.49 11.55
C MET A 291 20.01 -14.38 12.76
N GLN A 292 19.15 -15.33 13.08
CA GLN A 292 19.34 -16.27 14.18
C GLN A 292 20.61 -17.11 14.01
N ARG A 293 21.01 -17.46 12.79
CA ARG A 293 22.26 -18.18 12.52
C ARG A 293 23.51 -17.36 12.82
N VAL A 294 23.41 -16.05 12.68
CA VAL A 294 24.54 -15.13 12.89
C VAL A 294 24.61 -14.69 14.35
N GLU A 295 23.48 -14.44 14.99
CA GLU A 295 23.37 -13.96 16.36
C GLU A 295 22.47 -14.86 17.21
N PRO A 296 22.88 -16.11 17.54
CA PRO A 296 22.02 -17.10 18.18
C PRO A 296 21.65 -16.78 19.65
N HIS A 297 22.30 -15.78 20.24
CA HIS A 297 22.02 -15.34 21.61
C HIS A 297 20.80 -14.43 21.75
N LYS A 298 20.28 -13.88 20.65
CA LYS A 298 19.07 -13.06 20.63
C LYS A 298 17.81 -13.92 20.53
N ARG A 299 16.65 -13.33 20.84
CA ARG A 299 15.34 -13.96 20.66
C ARG A 299 14.67 -13.43 19.42
N TYR A 300 14.27 -14.32 18.52
CA TYR A 300 13.68 -13.96 17.22
C TYR A 300 12.20 -14.23 17.22
N PHE A 301 11.43 -13.18 16.93
CA PHE A 301 9.99 -13.24 16.75
C PHE A 301 9.67 -12.90 15.30
N SER A 302 8.92 -13.76 14.63
CA SER A 302 8.46 -13.49 13.27
C SER A 302 6.94 -13.30 13.28
N PHE A 303 6.49 -12.08 13.00
CA PHE A 303 5.08 -11.75 12.90
C PHE A 303 4.58 -12.01 11.50
N VAL A 304 3.49 -12.77 11.36
CA VAL A 304 2.86 -13.09 10.08
C VAL A 304 1.34 -13.12 10.24
N GLY A 305 0.61 -12.51 9.31
CA GLY A 305 -0.86 -12.58 9.29
C GLY A 305 -1.36 -13.94 8.80
N ASP A 306 -2.61 -14.26 9.15
CA ASP A 306 -3.28 -15.49 8.74
C ASP A 306 -3.35 -15.68 7.21
N SER A 307 -3.62 -14.63 6.47
CA SER A 307 -3.62 -14.66 5.01
C SER A 307 -2.22 -14.92 4.45
N THR A 308 -1.20 -14.20 4.93
CA THR A 308 0.19 -14.39 4.51
C THR A 308 0.73 -15.75 4.90
N PHE A 309 0.33 -16.28 6.06
CA PHE A 309 0.65 -17.64 6.47
C PHE A 309 0.34 -18.65 5.37
N PHE A 310 -0.89 -18.60 4.81
CA PHE A 310 -1.29 -19.49 3.74
C PHE A 310 -0.69 -19.12 2.38
N ALA A 311 -0.51 -17.85 2.08
CA ALA A 311 -0.09 -17.38 0.75
C ALA A 311 1.40 -17.60 0.48
N SER A 312 2.27 -17.25 1.44
CA SER A 312 3.73 -17.26 1.24
C SER A 312 4.53 -17.68 2.48
N GLY A 313 3.92 -17.77 3.66
CA GLY A 313 4.61 -18.11 4.91
C GLY A 313 5.02 -19.57 5.04
N LEU A 314 4.23 -20.50 4.46
CA LEU A 314 4.42 -21.95 4.65
C LEU A 314 5.80 -22.44 4.24
N THR A 315 6.32 -22.00 3.10
CA THR A 315 7.65 -22.40 2.62
C THR A 315 8.76 -21.96 3.57
N GLY A 316 8.63 -20.76 4.15
CA GLY A 316 9.54 -20.26 5.18
C GLY A 316 9.50 -21.09 6.46
N ILE A 317 8.31 -21.53 6.88
CA ILE A 317 8.14 -22.37 8.08
C ILE A 317 8.72 -23.77 7.85
N VAL A 318 8.46 -24.39 6.70
CA VAL A 318 9.06 -25.68 6.34
C VAL A 318 10.58 -25.60 6.36
N ASN A 319 11.15 -24.52 5.81
CA ASN A 319 12.58 -24.29 5.84
C ASN A 319 13.11 -24.09 7.27
N ALA A 320 12.39 -23.38 8.14
CA ALA A 320 12.76 -23.18 9.54
C ALA A 320 12.82 -24.49 10.31
N VAL A 321 11.81 -25.36 10.15
CA VAL A 321 11.76 -26.68 10.78
C VAL A 321 12.87 -27.57 10.25
N TYR A 322 13.04 -27.63 8.93
CA TYR A 322 14.09 -28.42 8.29
C TYR A 322 15.51 -28.06 8.75
N ASN A 323 15.78 -26.77 8.92
CA ASN A 323 17.07 -26.25 9.34
C ASN A 323 17.21 -26.08 10.86
N GLU A 324 16.27 -26.60 11.65
CA GLU A 324 16.30 -26.50 13.14
C GLU A 324 16.53 -25.06 13.64
N ALA A 325 15.83 -24.11 13.01
CA ALA A 325 15.92 -22.70 13.43
C ALA A 325 15.28 -22.50 14.82
N ASN A 326 15.85 -21.60 15.61
CA ASN A 326 15.30 -21.26 16.93
C ASN A 326 14.59 -19.90 16.86
N LEU A 327 13.28 -19.92 16.62
CA LEU A 327 12.47 -18.71 16.52
C LEU A 327 11.02 -18.94 16.98
N THR A 328 10.35 -17.87 17.36
CA THR A 328 8.93 -17.87 17.71
C THR A 328 8.12 -17.25 16.56
N LEU A 329 7.24 -18.04 15.97
CA LEU A 329 6.26 -17.58 14.99
C LEU A 329 5.08 -16.96 15.74
N CYS A 330 4.82 -15.68 15.51
CA CYS A 330 3.66 -14.95 16.02
C CYS A 330 2.64 -14.84 14.87
N ILE A 331 1.69 -15.77 14.83
CA ILE A 331 0.66 -15.81 13.78
C ILE A 331 -0.52 -14.97 14.24
N LEU A 332 -0.81 -13.90 13.50
CA LEU A 332 -1.84 -12.92 13.83
C LEU A 332 -3.14 -13.28 13.08
N ASP A 333 -3.96 -14.17 13.66
CA ASP A 333 -5.22 -14.64 13.06
C ASP A 333 -6.38 -13.68 13.39
N ASN A 334 -6.64 -12.76 12.46
CA ASN A 334 -7.79 -11.86 12.54
C ASN A 334 -8.97 -12.27 11.64
N SER A 335 -8.91 -13.46 11.05
CA SER A 335 -9.93 -14.11 10.24
C SER A 335 -10.32 -13.35 8.96
N THR A 336 -9.41 -12.51 8.41
CA THR A 336 -9.64 -11.80 7.14
C THR A 336 -8.36 -11.18 6.58
N THR A 337 -8.26 -11.03 5.27
CA THR A 337 -7.22 -10.23 4.62
C THR A 337 -7.63 -8.75 4.65
N ALA A 338 -7.42 -8.08 5.80
CA ALA A 338 -8.05 -6.80 6.08
C ALA A 338 -7.57 -5.63 5.21
N MET A 339 -6.25 -5.46 5.05
CA MET A 339 -5.63 -4.27 4.44
C MET A 339 -6.10 -4.00 3.01
N THR A 340 -6.34 -5.03 2.22
CA THR A 340 -6.68 -4.95 0.81
C THR A 340 -8.18 -5.07 0.52
N GLY A 341 -9.04 -5.06 1.54
CA GLY A 341 -10.50 -5.05 1.39
C GLY A 341 -11.23 -6.29 1.88
N HIS A 342 -10.71 -6.93 2.94
CA HIS A 342 -11.35 -8.04 3.64
C HIS A 342 -11.60 -9.30 2.79
N GLN A 343 -10.64 -9.62 1.91
CA GLN A 343 -10.72 -10.82 1.09
C GLN A 343 -10.67 -12.11 1.96
N PRO A 344 -11.37 -13.16 1.52
CA PRO A 344 -11.24 -14.47 2.14
C PRO A 344 -9.85 -15.08 1.88
N HIS A 345 -9.43 -15.95 2.81
CA HIS A 345 -8.25 -16.80 2.70
C HIS A 345 -8.60 -18.21 3.22
N PRO A 346 -7.75 -19.24 3.07
CA PRO A 346 -8.10 -20.63 3.42
C PRO A 346 -8.64 -20.84 4.84
N GLY A 347 -8.21 -20.04 5.81
CA GLY A 347 -8.69 -20.10 7.20
C GLY A 347 -10.04 -19.44 7.45
N THR A 348 -10.65 -18.75 6.48
CA THR A 348 -11.92 -18.03 6.68
C THR A 348 -13.17 -18.90 6.51
N GLY A 349 -13.05 -20.06 5.83
CA GLY A 349 -14.20 -20.91 5.51
C GLY A 349 -15.07 -20.40 4.35
N ARG A 350 -14.49 -19.55 3.49
CA ARG A 350 -15.11 -19.05 2.26
C ARG A 350 -14.09 -19.05 1.13
N THR A 351 -14.55 -19.44 -0.07
CA THR A 351 -13.78 -19.27 -1.29
C THR A 351 -13.79 -17.82 -1.77
N MET A 352 -12.91 -17.45 -2.70
CA MET A 352 -12.92 -16.14 -3.36
C MET A 352 -14.24 -15.82 -4.05
N MET A 353 -14.97 -16.83 -4.50
CA MET A 353 -16.30 -16.70 -5.13
C MET A 353 -17.45 -16.69 -4.11
N GLY A 354 -17.15 -16.66 -2.80
CA GLY A 354 -18.13 -16.53 -1.72
C GLY A 354 -18.78 -17.85 -1.26
N GLN A 355 -18.43 -18.99 -1.84
CA GLN A 355 -18.93 -20.29 -1.41
C GLN A 355 -18.42 -20.65 -0.01
N VAL A 356 -19.29 -21.17 0.83
CA VAL A 356 -18.93 -21.68 2.16
C VAL A 356 -18.24 -23.03 2.01
N VAL A 357 -17.07 -23.17 2.62
CA VAL A 357 -16.23 -24.38 2.61
C VAL A 357 -15.66 -24.64 4.00
N GLU A 358 -15.12 -25.83 4.21
CA GLU A 358 -14.38 -26.13 5.44
C GLU A 358 -13.13 -25.25 5.56
N LYS A 359 -12.84 -24.77 6.76
CA LYS A 359 -11.65 -23.98 7.06
C LYS A 359 -10.41 -24.85 7.04
N VAL A 360 -9.34 -24.36 6.46
CA VAL A 360 -8.01 -24.93 6.68
C VAL A 360 -7.53 -24.48 8.05
N ASP A 361 -7.22 -25.44 8.91
CA ASP A 361 -6.81 -25.20 10.29
C ASP A 361 -5.30 -24.91 10.36
N ILE A 362 -4.91 -23.76 10.86
CA ILE A 362 -3.52 -23.32 10.98
C ILE A 362 -2.74 -24.29 11.89
N THR A 363 -3.31 -24.74 12.98
CA THR A 363 -2.66 -25.66 13.95
C THR A 363 -2.32 -26.98 13.27
N LYS A 364 -3.29 -27.57 12.55
CA LYS A 364 -3.07 -28.85 11.83
C LYS A 364 -2.01 -28.71 10.74
N VAL A 365 -1.95 -27.57 10.06
CA VAL A 365 -0.92 -27.31 9.05
C VAL A 365 0.45 -27.24 9.71
N LEU A 366 0.59 -26.51 10.81
CA LEU A 366 1.84 -26.42 11.56
C LEU A 366 2.31 -27.78 12.11
N GLU A 367 1.39 -28.57 12.67
CA GLU A 367 1.65 -29.95 13.11
C GLU A 367 2.16 -30.82 11.93
N GLY A 368 1.49 -30.72 10.77
CA GLY A 368 1.88 -31.43 9.55
C GLY A 368 3.26 -31.04 9.01
N ILE A 369 3.69 -29.81 9.23
CA ILE A 369 5.04 -29.34 8.91
C ILE A 369 6.07 -29.85 9.93
N GLY A 370 5.66 -30.19 11.16
CA GLY A 370 6.52 -30.68 12.22
C GLY A 370 6.86 -29.65 13.30
N VAL A 371 6.13 -28.55 13.38
CA VAL A 371 6.24 -27.60 14.51
C VAL A 371 5.71 -28.29 15.77
N LYS A 372 6.53 -28.38 16.83
CA LYS A 372 6.22 -29.16 18.02
C LYS A 372 5.47 -28.37 19.10
N HIS A 373 5.74 -27.08 19.20
CA HIS A 373 5.18 -26.21 20.23
C HIS A 373 4.24 -25.22 19.55
N ILE A 374 2.95 -25.44 19.70
CA ILE A 374 1.89 -24.64 19.09
C ILE A 374 0.85 -24.31 20.17
N ARG A 375 0.49 -23.04 20.28
CA ARG A 375 -0.61 -22.61 21.17
C ARG A 375 -1.42 -21.51 20.51
N THR A 376 -2.74 -21.67 20.54
CA THR A 376 -3.68 -20.60 20.19
C THR A 376 -4.13 -19.89 21.47
N VAL A 377 -4.05 -18.56 21.45
CA VAL A 377 -4.46 -17.70 22.57
C VAL A 377 -5.46 -16.65 22.08
N ASP A 378 -6.34 -16.19 22.95
CA ASP A 378 -7.15 -15.01 22.66
C ASP A 378 -6.23 -13.78 22.63
N ALA A 379 -6.11 -13.13 21.49
CA ALA A 379 -5.27 -11.96 21.33
C ALA A 379 -5.65 -10.79 22.25
N LEU A 380 -6.87 -10.78 22.81
CA LEU A 380 -7.36 -9.75 23.73
C LEU A 380 -7.20 -10.12 25.21
N ASP A 381 -6.77 -11.33 25.53
CA ASP A 381 -6.36 -11.75 26.87
C ASP A 381 -4.85 -11.54 27.02
N LEU A 382 -4.47 -10.36 27.54
CA LEU A 382 -3.08 -9.94 27.63
C LEU A 382 -2.24 -10.84 28.53
N GLU A 383 -2.80 -11.27 29.67
CA GLU A 383 -2.08 -12.11 30.62
C GLU A 383 -1.73 -13.46 30.02
N GLN A 384 -2.72 -14.15 29.43
CA GLN A 384 -2.52 -15.43 28.73
C GLN A 384 -1.49 -15.30 27.58
N CYS A 385 -1.56 -14.20 26.83
CA CYS A 385 -0.61 -13.94 25.74
C CYS A 385 0.82 -13.78 26.25
N VAL A 386 1.03 -12.97 27.30
CA VAL A 386 2.35 -12.71 27.89
C VAL A 386 2.94 -13.99 28.46
N GLU A 387 2.17 -14.76 29.24
CA GLU A 387 2.62 -16.03 29.81
C GLU A 387 3.01 -17.06 28.75
N THR A 388 2.20 -17.17 27.68
CA THR A 388 2.49 -18.06 26.55
C THR A 388 3.78 -17.69 25.86
N VAL A 389 4.01 -16.40 25.61
CA VAL A 389 5.25 -15.93 24.96
C VAL A 389 6.46 -16.18 25.85
N LEU A 390 6.37 -15.93 27.15
CA LEU A 390 7.45 -16.23 28.12
C LEU A 390 7.80 -17.72 28.13
N GLU A 391 6.81 -18.58 28.27
CA GLU A 391 7.00 -20.04 28.23
C GLU A 391 7.68 -20.48 26.94
N PHE A 392 7.19 -19.99 25.79
CA PHE A 392 7.72 -20.38 24.47
C PHE A 392 9.11 -19.81 24.22
N SER A 393 9.44 -18.65 24.78
CA SER A 393 10.78 -18.06 24.66
C SER A 393 11.87 -18.92 25.32
N ALA A 394 11.51 -19.76 26.29
CA ALA A 394 12.42 -20.68 26.97
C ALA A 394 12.64 -22.00 26.20
N LEU A 395 11.82 -22.29 25.18
CA LEU A 395 11.90 -23.53 24.41
C LEU A 395 12.85 -23.36 23.22
N GLU A 396 13.44 -24.50 22.77
CA GLU A 396 14.28 -24.54 21.58
C GLU A 396 13.48 -24.94 20.32
N GLY A 397 14.01 -24.60 19.16
CA GLY A 397 13.44 -24.90 17.86
C GLY A 397 12.38 -23.89 17.41
N VAL A 398 11.54 -24.30 16.46
CA VAL A 398 10.44 -23.48 15.94
C VAL A 398 9.23 -23.63 16.85
N LYS A 399 8.73 -22.51 17.37
CA LYS A 399 7.52 -22.41 18.20
C LYS A 399 6.51 -21.52 17.49
N ALA A 400 5.20 -21.78 17.67
CA ALA A 400 4.14 -20.98 17.08
C ALA A 400 3.08 -20.56 18.11
N VAL A 401 2.94 -19.26 18.32
CA VAL A 401 1.84 -18.65 19.07
C VAL A 401 0.85 -18.07 18.07
N ILE A 402 -0.38 -18.59 18.07
CA ILE A 402 -1.47 -18.11 17.23
C ILE A 402 -2.31 -17.14 18.07
N PHE A 403 -2.13 -15.85 17.82
CA PHE A 403 -2.92 -14.77 18.44
C PHE A 403 -4.22 -14.62 17.67
N LYS A 404 -5.32 -15.09 18.25
CA LYS A 404 -6.60 -15.18 17.56
C LYS A 404 -7.61 -14.22 18.15
N ALA A 405 -8.07 -13.27 17.35
CA ALA A 405 -9.26 -12.47 17.59
C ALA A 405 -9.71 -11.80 16.29
N PRO A 406 -11.02 -11.68 16.01
CA PRO A 406 -11.50 -11.18 14.74
C PRO A 406 -11.13 -9.71 14.52
N CYS A 407 -10.89 -9.34 13.28
CA CYS A 407 -10.68 -7.94 12.89
C CYS A 407 -11.90 -7.10 13.26
N ILE A 408 -11.70 -5.93 13.84
CA ILE A 408 -12.77 -5.03 14.27
C ILE A 408 -13.71 -4.60 13.13
N ALA A 409 -13.22 -4.62 11.89
CA ALA A 409 -14.02 -4.23 10.73
C ALA A 409 -15.06 -5.29 10.33
N ILE A 410 -14.89 -6.54 10.76
CA ILE A 410 -15.84 -7.64 10.48
C ILE A 410 -16.73 -7.98 11.68
N VAL A 411 -16.54 -7.30 12.82
CA VAL A 411 -17.30 -7.50 14.06
C VAL A 411 -18.09 -6.24 14.37
N LYS A 412 -19.39 -6.41 14.66
CA LYS A 412 -20.21 -5.33 15.20
C LYS A 412 -20.20 -5.42 16.72
N THR A 413 -19.72 -4.39 17.39
CA THR A 413 -19.75 -4.28 18.84
C THR A 413 -20.43 -3.00 19.28
N THR A 414 -21.23 -3.08 20.32
CA THR A 414 -21.81 -1.95 21.05
C THR A 414 -21.02 -1.64 22.32
N LYS A 415 -20.12 -2.56 22.73
CA LYS A 415 -19.31 -2.40 23.93
C LYS A 415 -18.35 -1.22 23.79
N LYS A 416 -18.17 -0.49 24.87
CA LYS A 416 -17.26 0.63 25.00
C LYS A 416 -16.43 0.47 26.27
N CYS A 417 -15.41 1.28 26.43
CA CYS A 417 -14.76 1.47 27.73
C CYS A 417 -14.94 2.93 28.16
N ARG A 418 -14.96 3.16 29.46
CA ARG A 418 -14.93 4.49 30.06
C ARG A 418 -13.84 4.58 31.10
N ILE A 419 -13.39 5.80 31.36
CA ILE A 419 -12.52 6.10 32.50
C ILE A 419 -13.39 6.52 33.67
N VAL A 420 -13.11 5.95 34.85
CA VAL A 420 -13.69 6.34 36.11
C VAL A 420 -12.82 7.44 36.68
N GLU A 421 -13.28 8.69 36.60
CA GLU A 421 -12.51 9.87 36.94
C GLU A 421 -11.94 9.84 38.37
N ASP A 422 -12.72 9.39 39.34
CA ASP A 422 -12.30 9.31 40.76
C ASP A 422 -11.13 8.31 40.98
N ARG A 423 -10.91 7.37 40.09
CA ARG A 423 -9.82 6.39 40.16
C ARG A 423 -8.63 6.74 39.28
N CYS A 424 -8.86 7.52 38.24
CA CYS A 424 -7.80 7.88 37.29
C CYS A 424 -6.84 8.89 37.95
N VAL A 425 -5.55 8.57 37.87
CA VAL A 425 -4.46 9.43 38.37
C VAL A 425 -3.69 10.12 37.24
N ASP A 426 -4.24 10.13 36.03
CA ASP A 426 -3.66 10.73 34.82
C ASP A 426 -2.20 10.34 34.54
N CYS A 427 -1.81 9.13 34.92
CA CYS A 427 -0.44 8.63 34.70
C CYS A 427 -0.09 8.42 33.21
N ARG A 428 -1.08 8.42 32.32
CA ARG A 428 -0.96 8.26 30.86
C ARG A 428 -0.37 6.92 30.41
N THR A 429 -0.23 5.92 31.29
CA THR A 429 0.29 4.59 30.93
C THR A 429 -0.53 3.98 29.79
N CYS A 430 -1.86 4.09 29.81
CA CYS A 430 -2.74 3.59 28.75
C CYS A 430 -2.49 4.23 27.37
N ILE A 431 -2.04 5.48 27.30
CA ILE A 431 -1.65 6.14 26.06
C ILE A 431 -0.23 5.75 25.65
N ASN A 432 0.72 5.88 26.60
CA ASN A 432 2.14 5.76 26.33
C ASN A 432 2.58 4.33 26.00
N GLU A 433 1.85 3.33 26.49
CA GLU A 433 2.19 1.92 26.30
C GLU A 433 1.54 1.31 25.04
N ILE A 434 0.28 1.65 24.75
CA ILE A 434 -0.43 1.01 23.65
C ILE A 434 -0.80 1.93 22.49
N GLY A 435 -0.79 3.25 22.66
CA GLY A 435 -1.04 4.21 21.60
C GLY A 435 -2.37 4.00 20.86
N CYS A 436 -3.45 3.63 21.57
CA CYS A 436 -4.75 3.42 20.95
C CYS A 436 -5.36 4.74 20.47
N PRO A 437 -5.83 4.87 19.20
CA PRO A 437 -6.41 6.11 18.70
C PRO A 437 -7.68 6.57 19.43
N ALA A 438 -8.35 5.68 20.17
CA ALA A 438 -9.49 6.04 21.00
C ALA A 438 -9.10 6.67 22.34
N LEU A 439 -7.82 6.60 22.73
CA LEU A 439 -7.31 7.25 23.94
C LEU A 439 -6.75 8.62 23.55
N VAL A 440 -7.32 9.68 24.07
CA VAL A 440 -6.96 11.05 23.76
C VAL A 440 -6.62 11.85 25.01
N LEU A 441 -5.77 12.87 24.87
CA LEU A 441 -5.55 13.87 25.88
C LEU A 441 -6.45 15.07 25.60
N ASP A 442 -7.27 15.44 26.57
CA ASP A 442 -8.07 16.64 26.56
C ASP A 442 -7.68 17.52 27.77
N GLN A 443 -7.04 18.66 27.51
CA GLN A 443 -6.53 19.57 28.53
C GLN A 443 -5.74 18.82 29.66
N ASP A 444 -4.79 17.96 29.25
CA ASP A 444 -3.96 17.13 30.15
C ASP A 444 -4.67 15.93 30.84
N THR A 445 -5.96 15.76 30.67
CA THR A 445 -6.72 14.63 31.22
C THR A 445 -6.89 13.53 30.15
N VAL A 446 -6.72 12.26 30.54
CA VAL A 446 -6.92 11.12 29.64
C VAL A 446 -8.43 10.87 29.47
N ARG A 447 -8.86 10.77 28.21
CA ARG A 447 -10.25 10.42 27.86
C ARG A 447 -10.31 9.31 26.83
N ILE A 448 -11.44 8.62 26.77
CA ILE A 448 -11.75 7.65 25.73
C ILE A 448 -12.79 8.25 24.80
N ASP A 449 -12.42 8.35 23.51
CA ASP A 449 -13.37 8.75 22.47
C ASP A 449 -14.38 7.60 22.23
N PRO A 450 -15.67 7.79 22.57
CA PRO A 450 -16.70 6.76 22.41
C PRO A 450 -17.03 6.47 20.96
N GLY A 451 -16.72 7.40 20.03
CA GLY A 451 -16.88 7.20 18.59
C GLY A 451 -15.88 6.21 18.01
N LEU A 452 -14.67 6.17 18.56
CA LEU A 452 -13.59 5.29 18.12
C LEU A 452 -13.47 4.01 18.95
N CYS A 453 -13.81 4.04 20.24
CA CYS A 453 -13.65 2.90 21.14
C CYS A 453 -14.54 1.72 20.70
N THR A 454 -13.97 0.53 20.69
CA THR A 454 -14.66 -0.74 20.36
C THR A 454 -14.86 -1.67 21.56
N GLY A 455 -14.47 -1.24 22.75
CA GLY A 455 -14.64 -2.02 23.98
C GLY A 455 -13.76 -3.27 24.08
N CYS A 456 -12.59 -3.30 23.44
CA CYS A 456 -11.68 -4.45 23.45
C CYS A 456 -11.04 -4.74 24.81
N GLY A 457 -11.06 -3.77 25.75
CA GLY A 457 -10.60 -3.95 27.13
C GLY A 457 -9.09 -3.89 27.34
N LEU A 458 -8.24 -3.80 26.30
CA LEU A 458 -6.79 -3.80 26.45
C LEU A 458 -6.28 -2.69 27.39
N CYS A 459 -6.82 -1.47 27.26
CA CYS A 459 -6.44 -0.34 28.11
C CYS A 459 -6.80 -0.57 29.60
N GLY A 460 -7.87 -1.31 29.88
CA GLY A 460 -8.23 -1.71 31.25
C GLY A 460 -7.22 -2.68 31.85
N GLN A 461 -6.74 -3.67 31.08
CA GLN A 461 -5.78 -4.67 31.55
C GLN A 461 -4.41 -4.11 31.90
N ILE A 462 -4.07 -2.90 31.41
CA ILE A 462 -2.80 -2.24 31.71
C ILE A 462 -2.95 -1.10 32.72
N CYS A 463 -4.17 -0.78 33.13
CA CYS A 463 -4.42 0.30 34.08
C CYS A 463 -4.04 -0.15 35.48
N THR A 464 -2.98 0.39 36.05
CA THR A 464 -2.45 0.01 37.37
C THR A 464 -3.36 0.39 38.53
N VAL A 465 -4.36 1.23 38.29
CA VAL A 465 -5.33 1.71 39.31
C VAL A 465 -6.77 1.30 39.01
N ASP A 466 -6.97 0.39 38.06
CA ASP A 466 -8.27 -0.11 37.59
C ASP A 466 -9.31 0.99 37.29
N ALA A 467 -8.83 2.09 36.72
CA ALA A 467 -9.68 3.22 36.40
C ALA A 467 -10.43 3.09 35.05
N ILE A 468 -10.20 2.03 34.27
CA ILE A 468 -10.84 1.83 32.96
C ILE A 468 -11.72 0.58 33.01
N GLU A 469 -13.00 0.76 32.78
CA GLU A 469 -13.98 -0.32 32.83
C GLU A 469 -14.84 -0.40 31.58
N PRO A 470 -15.34 -1.60 31.23
CA PRO A 470 -16.27 -1.77 30.11
C PRO A 470 -17.63 -1.11 30.43
N VAL A 471 -18.28 -0.62 29.37
CA VAL A 471 -19.65 -0.09 29.40
C VAL A 471 -20.45 -0.83 28.34
N GLU A 472 -21.66 -1.24 28.67
CA GLU A 472 -22.61 -1.88 27.75
C GLU A 472 -23.23 -0.89 26.75
#